data_84106ff7cc7211a4d93849db8f0c1f39
#
_entry.id   84106ff7cc7211a4d93849db8f0c1f39
#
_cell.length_a   1.000
_cell.length_b   1.000
_cell.length_c   1.000
_cell.angle_alpha   90.00
_cell.angle_beta   90.00
_cell.angle_gamma   90.00
#
_symmetry.space_group_name_H-M   'P 1'
#
loop_
_entity.id
_entity.type
_entity.pdbx_description
1 polymer ?
#
loop_
_entity_poly.entity_id
_entity_poly.type
_entity_poly.pdbx_seq_one_letter_code
_entity_poly.pdbx_strand_id
1 'polypeptide(L)'
;TIQLHTGGMCPLAAAMTRQGLRSMGIQNVDIAILENVGNLVCPAEFDTGAVKNAMILSVPEGHDKPLKYPLIFQVCGALIINKIDVLPYFDFDLEKVISYAHMRNPELKIFPISAKTGEGCDTWGECRSHQVNLWISK
;
A
#
# COMPACT_ATOMS: atom_id res chain seq x y z
N THR A 1 -14.15 -10.28 6.74
CA THR A 1 -13.30 -9.22 7.34
C THR A 1 -13.30 -9.31 8.85
N ILE A 2 -12.20 -8.95 9.49
CA ILE A 2 -12.08 -8.82 10.95
C ILE A 2 -11.42 -7.49 11.26
N GLN A 3 -11.88 -6.82 12.33
CA GLN A 3 -11.27 -5.61 12.83
C GLN A 3 -10.37 -5.95 14.02
N LEU A 4 -9.13 -5.49 13.98
CA LEU A 4 -8.16 -5.62 15.06
C LEU A 4 -8.07 -4.33 15.85
N HIS A 5 -8.22 -4.38 17.17
CA HIS A 5 -8.12 -3.24 18.05
C HIS A 5 -6.73 -3.19 18.69
N THR A 6 -6.01 -2.09 18.48
CA THR A 6 -4.64 -1.92 18.99
C THR A 6 -4.57 -1.40 20.42
N GLY A 7 -5.72 -1.16 21.05
CA GLY A 7 -5.78 -0.64 22.44
C GLY A 7 -5.17 0.77 22.61
N GLY A 8 -5.15 1.58 21.53
CA GLY A 8 -4.56 2.92 21.53
C GLY A 8 -3.06 2.98 21.19
N MET A 9 -2.43 1.84 20.94
CA MET A 9 -1.07 1.78 20.37
C MET A 9 -1.15 1.94 18.86
N CYS A 10 -0.28 2.75 18.28
CA CYS A 10 -0.39 3.19 16.90
C CYS A 10 -0.21 2.10 15.84
N PRO A 11 0.67 1.10 15.92
CA PRO A 11 0.81 0.12 14.85
C PRO A 11 0.26 -1.25 15.20
N LEU A 12 -0.21 -1.96 14.17
CA LEU A 12 -0.43 -3.39 14.22
C LEU A 12 0.91 -4.13 14.26
N ALA A 13 1.15 -4.88 15.33
CA ALA A 13 2.32 -5.76 15.42
C ALA A 13 2.04 -7.10 14.73
N ALA A 14 3.09 -7.77 14.23
CA ALA A 14 3.00 -9.07 13.56
C ALA A 14 2.25 -10.14 14.38
N ALA A 15 2.35 -10.10 15.73
CA ALA A 15 1.61 -10.99 16.61
C ALA A 15 0.09 -10.80 16.52
N MET A 16 -0.37 -9.55 16.42
CA MET A 16 -1.79 -9.21 16.28
C MET A 16 -2.32 -9.62 14.91
N THR A 17 -1.55 -9.39 13.86
CA THR A 17 -1.87 -9.86 12.50
C THR A 17 -2.05 -11.38 12.48
N ARG A 18 -1.12 -12.11 13.09
CA ARG A 18 -1.19 -13.59 13.19
C ARG A 18 -2.43 -14.06 13.95
N GLN A 19 -2.77 -13.39 15.05
CA GLN A 19 -3.98 -13.70 15.82
C GLN A 19 -5.25 -13.45 14.99
N GLY A 20 -5.32 -12.32 14.29
CA GLY A 20 -6.44 -11.99 13.40
C GLY A 20 -6.62 -13.03 12.30
N LEU A 21 -5.54 -13.42 11.62
CA LEU A 21 -5.55 -14.43 10.58
C LEU A 21 -6.05 -15.80 11.10
N ARG A 22 -5.60 -16.22 12.28
CA ARG A 22 -6.09 -17.47 12.92
C ARG A 22 -7.58 -17.40 13.22
N SER A 23 -8.07 -16.27 13.71
CA SER A 23 -9.50 -16.07 14.02
C SER A 23 -10.39 -16.11 12.78
N MET A 24 -9.85 -15.79 11.61
CA MET A 24 -10.57 -15.81 10.32
C MET A 24 -10.66 -17.21 9.70
N GLY A 25 -9.93 -18.20 10.21
CA GLY A 25 -9.93 -19.55 9.61
C GLY A 25 -9.38 -19.55 8.18
N ILE A 26 -8.22 -18.94 7.96
CA ILE A 26 -7.63 -18.62 6.63
C ILE A 26 -7.18 -19.82 5.78
N GLN A 27 -7.52 -21.04 6.13
CA GLN A 27 -7.05 -22.26 5.46
C GLN A 27 -7.39 -22.33 3.95
N ASN A 28 -8.35 -21.50 3.49
CA ASN A 28 -8.80 -21.45 2.10
C ASN A 28 -8.74 -20.02 1.53
N VAL A 29 -7.77 -19.21 1.96
CA VAL A 29 -7.62 -17.81 1.52
C VAL A 29 -6.31 -17.69 0.74
N ASP A 30 -6.40 -17.28 -0.52
CA ASP A 30 -5.24 -17.09 -1.40
C ASP A 30 -4.49 -15.80 -1.06
N ILE A 31 -5.22 -14.75 -0.67
CA ILE A 31 -4.65 -13.43 -0.33
C ILE A 31 -5.35 -12.90 0.92
N ALA A 32 -4.56 -12.52 1.93
CA ALA A 32 -5.00 -11.74 3.07
C ALA A 32 -4.48 -10.30 2.94
N ILE A 33 -5.38 -9.33 3.00
CA ILE A 33 -5.03 -7.90 2.95
C ILE A 33 -5.16 -7.34 4.36
N LEU A 34 -4.05 -6.80 4.86
CA LEU A 34 -4.00 -6.08 6.12
C LEU A 34 -4.07 -4.58 5.84
N GLU A 35 -5.18 -3.96 6.23
CA GLU A 35 -5.30 -2.50 6.22
C GLU A 35 -4.79 -1.94 7.56
N ASN A 36 -3.82 -1.04 7.47
CA ASN A 36 -3.24 -0.36 8.63
C ASN A 36 -3.79 1.06 8.76
N VAL A 37 -3.47 1.72 9.87
CA VAL A 37 -3.86 3.12 10.11
C VAL A 37 -3.43 4.03 8.95
N GLY A 38 -4.32 4.94 8.57
CA GLY A 38 -4.14 5.81 7.41
C GLY A 38 -3.18 6.98 7.64
N ASN A 39 -1.91 6.69 7.95
CA ASN A 39 -0.83 7.68 7.99
C ASN A 39 0.45 7.13 7.36
N LEU A 40 1.42 8.01 7.06
CA LEU A 40 2.64 7.65 6.35
C LEU A 40 3.87 7.48 7.29
N VAL A 41 3.68 7.55 8.60
CA VAL A 41 4.76 7.48 9.60
C VAL A 41 4.76 6.12 10.30
N CYS A 42 3.75 5.87 11.14
CA CYS A 42 3.72 4.67 11.97
C CYS A 42 3.83 3.34 11.19
N PRO A 43 3.13 3.14 10.06
CA PRO A 43 3.24 1.89 9.31
C PRO A 43 4.62 1.61 8.72
N ALA A 44 5.47 2.64 8.58
CA ALA A 44 6.81 2.48 8.05
C ALA A 44 7.82 1.97 9.10
N GLU A 45 7.52 2.14 10.39
CA GLU A 45 8.44 1.85 11.50
C GLU A 45 8.23 0.45 12.11
N PHE A 46 7.09 -0.20 11.83
CA PHE A 46 6.72 -1.42 12.52
C PHE A 46 6.47 -2.57 11.55
N ASP A 47 7.03 -3.73 11.88
CA ASP A 47 6.77 -4.97 11.16
C ASP A 47 5.37 -5.51 11.50
N THR A 48 4.51 -5.54 10.50
CA THR A 48 3.16 -6.11 10.57
C THR A 48 3.13 -7.62 10.32
N GLY A 49 4.25 -8.21 9.91
CA GLY A 49 4.33 -9.59 9.44
C GLY A 49 3.80 -9.78 8.01
N ALA A 50 3.48 -8.70 7.31
CA ALA A 50 3.06 -8.77 5.91
C ALA A 50 4.26 -9.06 5.01
N VAL A 51 4.06 -9.96 4.05
CA VAL A 51 5.12 -10.37 3.12
C VAL A 51 5.44 -9.29 2.10
N LYS A 52 4.44 -8.50 1.71
CA LYS A 52 4.55 -7.38 0.78
C LYS A 52 3.78 -6.20 1.34
N ASN A 53 4.39 -5.02 1.22
CA ASN A 53 3.80 -3.76 1.63
C ASN A 53 3.49 -2.91 0.40
N ALA A 54 2.27 -2.38 0.35
CA ALA A 54 1.86 -1.38 -0.60
C ALA A 54 1.35 -0.15 0.15
N MET A 55 1.64 1.02 -0.36
CA MET A 55 1.12 2.27 0.18
C MET A 55 0.17 2.92 -0.83
N ILE A 56 -0.77 3.69 -0.32
CA ILE A 56 -1.73 4.44 -1.13
C ILE A 56 -1.52 5.92 -0.87
N LEU A 57 -1.41 6.69 -1.95
CA LEU A 57 -1.41 8.15 -1.96
C LEU A 57 -2.56 8.61 -2.85
N SER A 58 -3.37 9.55 -2.38
CA SER A 58 -4.45 10.12 -3.20
C SER A 58 -4.04 11.47 -3.78
N VAL A 59 -4.48 11.76 -5.00
CA VAL A 59 -4.20 13.05 -5.68
C VAL A 59 -4.45 14.28 -4.80
N PRO A 60 -5.57 14.38 -4.04
CA PRO A 60 -5.81 15.54 -3.16
C PRO A 60 -4.80 15.74 -2.03
N GLU A 61 -3.95 14.75 -1.74
CA GLU A 61 -2.96 14.83 -0.66
C GLU A 61 -1.68 15.59 -1.04
N GLY A 62 -1.49 15.86 -2.32
CA GLY A 62 -0.33 16.58 -2.85
C GLY A 62 0.85 15.68 -3.24
N HIS A 63 1.68 16.19 -4.14
CA HIS A 63 2.79 15.46 -4.78
C HIS A 63 4.11 15.51 -3.97
N ASP A 64 4.14 16.18 -2.82
CA ASP A 64 5.34 16.37 -2.00
C ASP A 64 5.54 15.30 -0.91
N LYS A 65 4.63 14.35 -0.80
CA LYS A 65 4.66 13.27 0.22
C LYS A 65 5.94 12.45 0.22
N PRO A 66 6.56 12.08 -0.93
CA PRO A 66 7.82 11.33 -0.92
C PRO A 66 8.99 12.12 -0.31
N LEU A 67 8.91 13.45 -0.33
CA LEU A 67 9.92 14.31 0.29
C LEU A 67 9.71 14.43 1.80
N LYS A 68 8.44 14.50 2.24
CA LYS A 68 8.06 14.67 3.65
C LYS A 68 8.16 13.38 4.46
N TYR A 69 7.86 12.23 3.84
CA TYR A 69 7.76 10.92 4.50
C TYR A 69 8.61 9.86 3.78
N PRO A 70 9.93 10.03 3.69
CA PRO A 70 10.77 9.19 2.83
C PRO A 70 10.79 7.71 3.23
N LEU A 71 10.63 7.39 4.52
CA LEU A 71 10.76 6.03 5.03
C LEU A 71 9.73 5.07 4.43
N ILE A 72 8.46 5.45 4.37
CA ILE A 72 7.41 4.58 3.81
C ILE A 72 7.68 4.24 2.34
N PHE A 73 8.22 5.20 1.56
CA PHE A 73 8.58 4.99 0.16
C PHE A 73 9.78 4.05 -0.01
N GLN A 74 10.67 3.97 0.99
CA GLN A 74 11.80 3.05 1.00
C GLN A 74 11.39 1.61 1.31
N VAL A 75 10.44 1.43 2.24
CA VAL A 75 10.08 0.09 2.75
C VAL A 75 8.96 -0.60 1.97
N CYS A 76 8.15 0.15 1.21
CA CYS A 76 7.09 -0.40 0.39
C CYS A 76 7.61 -0.90 -0.97
N GLY A 77 7.03 -1.98 -1.46
CA GLY A 77 7.30 -2.50 -2.81
C GLY A 77 6.38 -1.92 -3.89
N ALA A 78 5.28 -1.29 -3.49
CA ALA A 78 4.32 -0.68 -4.40
C ALA A 78 3.76 0.62 -3.85
N LEU A 79 3.56 1.60 -4.75
CA LEU A 79 2.84 2.84 -4.53
C LEU A 79 1.61 2.86 -5.44
N ILE A 80 0.44 2.99 -4.86
CA ILE A 80 -0.81 3.21 -5.58
C ILE A 80 -1.13 4.70 -5.49
N ILE A 81 -1.19 5.39 -6.64
CA ILE A 81 -1.63 6.79 -6.71
C ILE A 81 -3.10 6.77 -7.13
N ASN A 82 -3.99 6.92 -6.14
CA ASN A 82 -5.42 6.82 -6.36
C ASN A 82 -6.06 8.18 -6.67
N LYS A 83 -7.26 8.12 -7.23
CA LYS A 83 -8.09 9.27 -7.63
C LYS A 83 -7.48 10.07 -8.79
N ILE A 84 -6.85 9.41 -9.77
CA ILE A 84 -6.34 10.11 -10.96
C ILE A 84 -7.45 10.79 -11.78
N ASP A 85 -8.69 10.37 -11.63
CA ASP A 85 -9.88 11.00 -12.23
C ASP A 85 -10.08 12.47 -11.80
N VAL A 86 -9.48 12.88 -10.70
CA VAL A 86 -9.56 14.27 -10.23
C VAL A 86 -8.30 15.10 -10.50
N LEU A 87 -7.29 14.55 -11.18
CA LEU A 87 -6.06 15.27 -11.54
C LEU A 87 -6.32 16.68 -12.12
N PRO A 88 -7.30 16.89 -13.03
CA PRO A 88 -7.54 18.21 -13.62
C PRO A 88 -7.98 19.28 -12.61
N TYR A 89 -8.38 18.90 -11.40
CA TYR A 89 -8.93 19.79 -10.38
C TYR A 89 -7.95 20.10 -9.25
N PHE A 90 -6.76 19.49 -9.27
CA PHE A 90 -5.76 19.63 -8.22
C PHE A 90 -4.40 20.01 -8.80
N ASP A 91 -3.64 20.80 -8.04
CA ASP A 91 -2.22 21.03 -8.31
C ASP A 91 -1.41 19.79 -7.88
N PHE A 92 -1.50 18.74 -8.70
CA PHE A 92 -0.80 17.49 -8.49
C PHE A 92 -0.01 17.12 -9.75
N ASP A 93 1.30 17.10 -9.60
CA ASP A 93 2.22 16.73 -10.68
C ASP A 93 2.62 15.26 -10.54
N LEU A 94 2.02 14.41 -11.38
CA LEU A 94 2.24 12.97 -11.36
C LEU A 94 3.70 12.60 -11.65
N GLU A 95 4.34 13.28 -12.60
CA GLU A 95 5.74 13.03 -12.96
C GLU A 95 6.69 13.36 -11.80
N LYS A 96 6.42 14.45 -11.09
CA LYS A 96 7.19 14.80 -9.89
C LYS A 96 7.06 13.76 -8.80
N VAL A 97 5.84 13.29 -8.49
CA VAL A 97 5.67 12.28 -7.43
C VAL A 97 6.37 10.98 -7.79
N ILE A 98 6.31 10.57 -9.06
CA ILE A 98 7.03 9.38 -9.56
C ILE A 98 8.54 9.57 -9.40
N SER A 99 9.06 10.70 -9.85
CA SER A 99 10.49 11.04 -9.73
C SER A 99 10.95 11.03 -8.26
N TYR A 100 10.23 11.71 -7.37
CA TYR A 100 10.57 11.77 -5.95
C TYR A 100 10.49 10.40 -5.26
N ALA A 101 9.49 9.59 -5.63
CA ALA A 101 9.34 8.24 -5.11
C ALA A 101 10.51 7.33 -5.55
N HIS A 102 10.91 7.37 -6.82
CA HIS A 102 12.06 6.63 -7.33
C HIS A 102 13.40 7.11 -6.78
N MET A 103 13.53 8.39 -6.39
CA MET A 103 14.72 8.85 -5.65
C MET A 103 14.84 8.18 -4.28
N ARG A 104 13.74 7.71 -3.69
CA ARG A 104 13.72 7.00 -2.39
C ARG A 104 13.88 5.50 -2.55
N ASN A 105 13.26 4.95 -3.59
CA ASN A 105 13.30 3.53 -3.89
C ASN A 105 13.19 3.32 -5.41
N PRO A 106 14.32 3.09 -6.11
CA PRO A 106 14.33 2.89 -7.57
C PRO A 106 13.51 1.67 -8.02
N GLU A 107 13.33 0.67 -7.14
CA GLU A 107 12.58 -0.57 -7.44
C GLU A 107 11.07 -0.45 -7.14
N LEU A 108 10.62 0.71 -6.65
CA LEU A 108 9.23 0.93 -6.29
C LEU A 108 8.33 0.84 -7.53
N LYS A 109 7.37 -0.07 -7.51
CA LYS A 109 6.35 -0.17 -8.56
C LYS A 109 5.26 0.85 -8.32
N ILE A 110 4.93 1.65 -9.32
CA ILE A 110 3.97 2.74 -9.19
C ILE A 110 2.75 2.48 -10.08
N PHE A 111 1.56 2.60 -9.49
CA PHE A 111 0.28 2.32 -10.11
C PHE A 111 -0.65 3.52 -9.98
N PRO A 112 -0.70 4.42 -10.98
CA PRO A 112 -1.73 5.45 -11.06
C PRO A 112 -3.08 4.78 -11.36
N ILE A 113 -4.08 4.99 -10.50
CA ILE A 113 -5.40 4.37 -10.63
C ILE A 113 -6.53 5.35 -10.28
N SER A 114 -7.71 5.03 -10.76
CA SER A 114 -8.96 5.54 -10.20
C SER A 114 -9.83 4.38 -9.75
N ALA A 115 -9.96 4.18 -8.45
CA ALA A 115 -10.88 3.18 -7.90
C ALA A 115 -12.34 3.49 -8.24
N LYS A 116 -12.67 4.75 -8.58
CA LYS A 116 -14.01 5.19 -8.97
C LYS A 116 -14.36 4.77 -10.40
N THR A 117 -13.43 4.93 -11.34
CA THR A 117 -13.66 4.65 -12.77
C THR A 117 -13.17 3.27 -13.17
N GLY A 118 -12.30 2.64 -12.39
CA GLY A 118 -11.62 1.39 -12.73
C GLY A 118 -10.32 1.58 -13.51
N GLU A 119 -9.99 2.80 -13.93
CA GLU A 119 -8.77 3.08 -14.68
C GLU A 119 -7.52 2.65 -13.92
N GLY A 120 -6.62 1.91 -14.57
CA GLY A 120 -5.36 1.40 -14.01
C GLY A 120 -5.52 0.25 -13.00
N CYS A 121 -6.75 -0.11 -12.59
CA CYS A 121 -6.97 -1.14 -11.59
C CYS A 121 -6.56 -2.55 -12.05
N ASP A 122 -6.70 -2.85 -13.34
CA ASP A 122 -6.32 -4.15 -13.91
C ASP A 122 -4.82 -4.39 -13.79
N THR A 123 -4.00 -3.40 -14.12
CA THR A 123 -2.54 -3.48 -14.00
C THR A 123 -2.09 -3.75 -12.55
N TRP A 124 -2.75 -3.13 -11.58
CA TRP A 124 -2.52 -3.42 -10.16
C TRP A 124 -2.97 -4.84 -9.80
N GLY A 125 -4.12 -5.29 -10.31
CA GLY A 125 -4.65 -6.65 -10.13
C GLY A 125 -3.71 -7.72 -10.66
N GLU A 126 -3.20 -7.56 -11.87
CA GLU A 126 -2.22 -8.45 -12.51
C GLU A 126 -0.92 -8.51 -11.72
N CYS A 127 -0.41 -7.38 -11.23
CA CYS A 127 0.79 -7.35 -10.40
C CYS A 127 0.61 -8.18 -9.13
N ARG A 128 -0.54 -8.10 -8.44
CA ARG A 128 -0.84 -8.91 -7.26
C ARG A 128 -0.92 -10.40 -7.60
N SER A 129 -1.63 -10.76 -8.65
CA SER A 129 -1.80 -12.15 -9.09
C SER A 129 -0.45 -12.78 -9.44
N HIS A 130 0.42 -12.05 -10.13
CA HIS A 130 1.77 -12.49 -10.44
C HIS A 130 2.60 -12.75 -9.16
N GLN A 131 2.51 -11.88 -8.15
CA GLN A 131 3.21 -12.07 -6.88
C GLN A 131 2.72 -13.32 -6.14
N VAL A 132 1.41 -13.57 -6.10
CA VAL A 132 0.83 -14.79 -5.51
C VAL A 132 1.35 -16.04 -6.21
N ASN A 133 1.32 -16.06 -7.54
CA ASN A 133 1.81 -17.20 -8.33
C ASN A 133 3.29 -17.50 -8.09
N LEU A 134 4.13 -16.48 -7.95
CA LEU A 134 5.55 -16.65 -7.59
C LEU A 134 5.76 -17.27 -6.21
N TRP A 135 4.79 -17.12 -5.30
CA TRP A 135 4.84 -17.69 -3.95
C TRP A 135 4.35 -19.13 -3.90
N ILE A 136 3.31 -19.44 -4.65
CA ILE A 136 2.73 -20.81 -4.70
C ILE A 136 3.67 -21.77 -5.44
N SER A 137 4.50 -21.24 -6.36
CA SER A 137 5.44 -22.07 -7.17
C SER A 137 6.78 -22.35 -6.49
N LYS A 138 6.98 -21.94 -5.24
CA LYS A 138 8.15 -22.26 -4.40
C LYS A 138 7.84 -23.34 -3.40
#